data_c38013c4bae658e8113de097ae66b249
#
_entry.id   c38013c4bae658e8113de097ae66b249
#
_cell.length_a   1.000
_cell.length_b   1.000
_cell.length_c   1.000
_cell.angle_alpha   90.00
_cell.angle_beta   90.00
_cell.angle_gamma   90.00
#
_symmetry.space_group_name_H-M   'P 1'
#
loop_
_entity.id
_entity.type
_entity.pdbx_description
1 polymer ?
#
loop_
_entity_poly.entity_id
_entity_poly.type
_entity_poly.pdbx_seq_one_letter_code
_entity_poly.pdbx_strand_id
1 'polypeptide(L)'
;TPLAAREPPVAPLEVHQDEEEEEDEEQLPPLDEEPIREHFQPLTPITEKTEVTRRTDSTRSSDAVRTPTVARTPPAERRQRTVDERHAEGAETEPAPVVRPPPHGGLLRDPAELGLPSPCSPVDPDVLGALLRNLATPLSHTGCFLDRQSVGGQGLLQAVRKHACKTRARRSSVAGGAQPWALHVEDMCVGIHHMLGEGGYGAVFLAEDLDGHVPLALGQASTPVEEDDIDEEERRRMLALKVESPANIWEFYLLEQLQHRLDASLRSSVVGVRRFTAYADESLLMLEYGATGTLLDLVNQAAAAGVASAAPAPAPGAGGSSGLDEVLAMFFVVELLRLLEGLHRADVIHGDLKIDNCLIRYDPLREGEAWESNYAADGSGGWHSKGVKLIDFGRAIDLRCYPAHQTFLSDWAPGAQDCIEMREARPWTYQTDYFGLAGIAYCLLYGRYIEVTSSVGAEGQKQYRIQQPLRRYWQVPLWTRLFDTLLNPRLASAHGTLPITEELGAVRREMEEWLAANSFRAGKVCVAPVYGVADQQNLKGLLKKVEIWALRA
;
A
#
# COMPACT_ATOMS: atom_id res chain seq x y z
N THR A 1 47.74 61.59 -31.96
CA THR A 1 46.74 62.20 -31.08
C THR A 1 45.49 61.36 -31.04
N PRO A 2 45.17 60.80 -29.87
CA PRO A 2 43.80 60.79 -29.43
C PRO A 2 43.65 61.17 -27.96
N LEU A 3 42.47 61.71 -27.62
CA LEU A 3 42.07 62.27 -26.35
C LEU A 3 41.88 61.18 -25.26
N ALA A 4 42.34 61.54 -24.06
CA ALA A 4 42.11 60.85 -22.81
C ALA A 4 40.69 61.17 -22.30
N ALA A 5 39.93 60.14 -21.87
CA ALA A 5 38.71 60.26 -21.11
C ALA A 5 39.02 60.18 -19.60
N ARG A 6 38.52 61.17 -18.85
CA ARG A 6 38.66 61.27 -17.37
C ARG A 6 37.59 60.41 -16.66
N GLU A 7 38.00 59.71 -15.62
CA GLU A 7 37.12 59.08 -14.61
C GLU A 7 36.64 60.13 -13.61
N PRO A 8 35.38 60.04 -13.10
CA PRO A 8 34.91 60.86 -11.99
C PRO A 8 35.24 60.21 -10.62
N PRO A 9 35.28 61.01 -9.54
CA PRO A 9 35.83 60.61 -8.24
C PRO A 9 34.80 59.80 -7.39
N VAL A 10 35.35 58.88 -6.60
CA VAL A 10 34.68 58.07 -5.60
C VAL A 10 34.40 58.91 -4.37
N ALA A 11 33.14 58.88 -3.86
CA ALA A 11 32.74 59.48 -2.58
C ALA A 11 32.79 58.41 -1.45
N PRO A 12 33.01 58.81 -0.19
CA PRO A 12 33.27 57.90 0.90
C PRO A 12 31.98 57.31 1.51
N LEU A 13 32.10 56.07 2.02
CA LEU A 13 31.11 55.32 2.76
C LEU A 13 30.83 55.95 4.14
N GLU A 14 29.59 56.36 4.39
CA GLU A 14 29.10 56.65 5.72
C GLU A 14 28.47 55.38 6.33
N VAL A 15 28.90 55.07 7.55
CA VAL A 15 28.37 54.02 8.41
C VAL A 15 27.17 54.57 9.16
N HIS A 16 26.00 54.04 8.92
CA HIS A 16 24.83 54.29 9.77
C HIS A 16 24.62 53.15 10.78
N GLN A 17 24.48 53.59 12.01
CA GLN A 17 24.17 52.79 13.20
C GLN A 17 22.67 52.39 13.15
N ASP A 18 22.39 51.15 13.58
CA ASP A 18 21.04 50.64 13.73
C ASP A 18 20.36 51.28 14.91
N GLU A 19 19.27 51.99 14.67
CA GLU A 19 18.29 52.41 15.71
C GLU A 19 17.10 51.43 15.63
N GLU A 20 16.77 50.80 16.75
CA GLU A 20 15.61 49.96 16.96
C GLU A 20 14.33 50.82 16.92
N GLU A 21 13.50 50.68 15.89
CA GLU A 21 12.15 51.25 15.89
C GLU A 21 11.13 50.24 16.42
N GLU A 22 10.46 50.59 17.50
CA GLU A 22 9.26 49.91 18.04
C GLU A 22 8.11 50.10 17.06
N GLU A 23 7.55 49.00 16.50
CA GLU A 23 6.37 49.04 15.65
C GLU A 23 5.10 49.18 16.51
N ASP A 24 4.42 50.31 16.41
CA ASP A 24 3.06 50.55 16.89
C ASP A 24 2.03 49.70 16.14
N GLU A 25 1.18 48.98 16.91
CA GLU A 25 0.01 48.24 16.39
C GLU A 25 -1.05 49.24 15.88
N GLU A 26 -1.08 49.49 14.55
CA GLU A 26 -2.18 50.18 13.89
C GLU A 26 -3.35 49.20 13.58
N GLN A 27 -4.49 49.42 14.24
CA GLN A 27 -5.76 48.74 13.98
C GLN A 27 -6.30 49.10 12.63
N LEU A 28 -6.38 48.12 11.71
CA LEU A 28 -7.04 48.26 10.42
C LEU A 28 -8.59 48.19 10.58
N PRO A 29 -9.34 48.98 9.80
CA PRO A 29 -10.81 48.95 9.82
C PRO A 29 -11.36 47.71 9.13
N PRO A 30 -12.62 47.29 9.42
CA PRO A 30 -13.22 46.10 8.85
C PRO A 30 -13.46 46.25 7.35
N LEU A 31 -13.00 45.26 6.58
CA LEU A 31 -13.24 45.14 5.14
C LEU A 31 -14.67 44.64 4.89
N ASP A 32 -15.40 45.37 4.06
CA ASP A 32 -16.72 44.99 3.53
C ASP A 32 -16.67 43.65 2.80
N GLU A 33 -17.58 42.73 3.17
CA GLU A 33 -17.77 41.46 2.52
C GLU A 33 -18.37 41.63 1.13
N GLU A 34 -17.56 41.60 0.07
CA GLU A 34 -18.07 41.36 -1.29
C GLU A 34 -18.39 39.87 -1.45
N PRO A 35 -19.46 39.47 -2.16
CA PRO A 35 -19.85 38.08 -2.31
C PRO A 35 -18.81 37.34 -3.16
N ILE A 36 -18.15 36.35 -2.54
CA ILE A 36 -17.22 35.45 -3.20
C ILE A 36 -18.00 34.67 -4.28
N ARG A 37 -17.66 34.90 -5.54
CA ARG A 37 -18.08 34.09 -6.67
C ARG A 37 -17.65 32.66 -6.38
N GLU A 38 -18.64 31.74 -6.28
CA GLU A 38 -18.41 30.32 -6.20
C GLU A 38 -17.58 29.88 -7.41
N HIS A 39 -16.28 29.74 -7.21
CA HIS A 39 -15.45 28.97 -8.10
C HIS A 39 -15.88 27.51 -7.96
N PHE A 40 -16.28 26.90 -9.06
CA PHE A 40 -16.47 25.48 -9.21
C PHE A 40 -15.33 24.74 -8.49
N GLN A 41 -15.61 24.25 -7.30
CA GLN A 41 -14.72 23.30 -6.66
C GLN A 41 -14.86 21.98 -7.41
N PRO A 42 -13.76 21.37 -7.90
CA PRO A 42 -13.82 20.01 -8.41
C PRO A 42 -14.36 19.10 -7.33
N LEU A 43 -15.15 18.11 -7.72
CA LEU A 43 -15.71 17.07 -6.88
C LEU A 43 -14.67 16.65 -5.83
N THR A 44 -15.06 16.64 -4.56
CA THR A 44 -14.17 16.29 -3.45
C THR A 44 -13.50 14.94 -3.77
N PRO A 45 -12.17 14.89 -3.89
CA PRO A 45 -11.46 13.65 -4.16
C PRO A 45 -11.70 12.67 -3.00
N ILE A 46 -11.57 11.37 -3.28
CA ILE A 46 -11.53 10.35 -2.24
C ILE A 46 -10.33 10.71 -1.36
N THR A 47 -10.58 11.10 -0.11
CA THR A 47 -9.51 11.47 0.82
C THR A 47 -8.94 10.21 1.45
N GLU A 48 -7.63 10.15 1.56
CA GLU A 48 -6.91 9.13 2.32
C GLU A 48 -7.43 9.11 3.77
N LYS A 49 -7.89 7.96 4.25
CA LYS A 49 -8.32 7.81 5.64
C LYS A 49 -7.12 7.49 6.49
N THR A 50 -6.42 8.50 6.95
CA THR A 50 -5.38 8.35 7.96
C THR A 50 -6.03 8.05 9.32
N GLU A 51 -5.75 6.89 9.89
CA GLU A 51 -6.15 6.54 11.25
C GLU A 51 -5.35 7.37 12.26
N VAL A 52 -5.94 8.46 12.71
CA VAL A 52 -5.45 9.16 13.91
C VAL A 52 -5.95 8.41 15.13
N THR A 53 -5.16 7.50 15.65
CA THR A 53 -5.41 6.87 16.95
C THR A 53 -5.23 7.91 18.05
N ARG A 54 -6.32 8.58 18.44
CA ARG A 54 -6.32 9.44 19.63
C ARG A 54 -6.18 8.54 20.86
N ARG A 55 -5.01 8.55 21.48
CA ARG A 55 -4.86 8.11 22.87
C ARG A 55 -5.71 9.05 23.74
N THR A 56 -6.83 8.54 24.27
CA THR A 56 -7.52 9.17 25.36
C THR A 56 -6.79 8.80 26.65
N ASP A 57 -6.04 9.75 27.21
CA ASP A 57 -5.61 9.68 28.59
C ASP A 57 -6.86 9.65 29.49
N SER A 58 -7.17 8.48 30.04
CA SER A 58 -8.22 8.33 31.03
C SER A 58 -7.68 8.71 32.41
N THR A 59 -7.87 9.95 32.80
CA THR A 59 -7.81 10.34 34.22
C THR A 59 -9.00 9.72 34.94
N ARG A 60 -8.67 9.07 36.05
CA ARG A 60 -9.56 8.41 37.00
C ARG A 60 -10.70 9.30 37.46
N SER A 61 -11.91 8.76 37.47
CA SER A 61 -12.92 9.07 38.50
C SER A 61 -13.66 7.80 38.88
N SER A 62 -13.61 7.48 40.16
CA SER A 62 -14.32 6.42 40.86
C SER A 62 -15.81 6.74 40.92
N ASP A 63 -16.71 5.77 40.69
CA ASP A 63 -17.78 5.41 41.63
C ASP A 63 -18.65 4.23 41.19
N ALA A 64 -18.65 3.26 42.05
CA ALA A 64 -19.71 2.40 42.60
C ALA A 64 -20.74 1.66 41.72
N VAL A 65 -20.61 0.33 41.77
CA VAL A 65 -21.63 -0.68 42.18
C VAL A 65 -22.89 -0.88 41.34
N ARG A 66 -22.98 -2.04 40.71
CA ARG A 66 -24.01 -3.07 40.91
C ARG A 66 -23.82 -4.29 40.01
N THR A 67 -23.65 -5.44 40.65
CA THR A 67 -23.80 -6.79 40.08
C THR A 67 -25.26 -7.20 39.95
N PRO A 68 -25.60 -8.07 39.03
CA PRO A 68 -26.49 -9.19 39.33
C PRO A 68 -25.97 -10.57 38.89
N THR A 69 -25.80 -11.40 39.83
CA THR A 69 -26.28 -12.77 40.08
C THR A 69 -26.30 -13.75 38.92
N VAL A 70 -25.52 -14.80 39.17
CA VAL A 70 -25.37 -16.09 38.50
C VAL A 70 -26.68 -16.88 38.45
N ALA A 71 -26.96 -17.51 37.29
CA ALA A 71 -27.83 -18.66 37.19
C ALA A 71 -27.06 -19.88 36.67
N ARG A 72 -27.15 -20.95 37.41
CA ARG A 72 -26.47 -22.23 37.24
C ARG A 72 -27.11 -23.11 36.19
N THR A 73 -26.28 -23.79 35.42
CA THR A 73 -26.61 -24.96 34.59
C THR A 73 -26.72 -26.23 35.46
N PRO A 74 -27.42 -27.26 35.01
CA PRO A 74 -27.09 -28.66 35.39
C PRO A 74 -26.65 -29.51 34.16
N PRO A 75 -25.96 -30.61 34.38
CA PRO A 75 -25.24 -31.37 33.36
C PRO A 75 -26.08 -32.48 32.75
N ALA A 76 -25.84 -32.82 31.50
CA ALA A 76 -26.43 -33.98 30.85
C ALA A 76 -25.41 -34.97 30.32
N GLU A 77 -25.71 -36.14 30.63
CA GLU A 77 -25.22 -37.46 30.51
C GLU A 77 -24.50 -37.90 29.23
N ARG A 78 -23.51 -38.70 29.52
CA ARG A 78 -22.71 -39.60 28.69
C ARG A 78 -23.57 -40.80 28.24
N ARG A 79 -23.64 -41.05 26.94
CA ARG A 79 -23.98 -42.39 26.40
C ARG A 79 -22.91 -42.89 25.46
N GLN A 80 -22.26 -43.95 25.90
CA GLN A 80 -21.48 -44.88 25.09
C GLN A 80 -22.39 -45.71 24.21
N ARG A 81 -21.98 -45.95 22.97
CA ARG A 81 -22.36 -47.19 22.24
C ARG A 81 -21.22 -47.66 21.34
N THR A 82 -20.87 -48.85 21.60
CA THR A 82 -20.05 -49.91 21.09
C THR A 82 -20.14 -50.17 19.57
N VAL A 83 -18.97 -50.34 19.00
CA VAL A 83 -18.43 -51.29 17.99
C VAL A 83 -19.43 -52.17 17.23
N ASP A 84 -19.32 -52.20 15.91
CA ASP A 84 -19.25 -53.43 15.12
C ASP A 84 -18.44 -53.26 13.83
N GLU A 85 -17.52 -54.19 13.65
CA GLU A 85 -16.65 -54.40 12.48
C GLU A 85 -17.41 -55.10 11.34
N ARG A 86 -17.07 -54.76 10.08
CA ARG A 86 -16.78 -55.78 9.03
C ARG A 86 -16.38 -55.16 7.67
N HIS A 87 -15.16 -55.53 7.26
CA HIS A 87 -14.67 -55.97 5.92
C HIS A 87 -15.20 -55.23 4.65
N ALA A 88 -14.43 -54.94 3.63
CA ALA A 88 -13.09 -55.31 3.16
C ALA A 88 -12.79 -54.55 1.84
N GLU A 89 -11.50 -54.37 1.57
CA GLU A 89 -10.84 -54.36 0.28
C GLU A 89 -11.17 -53.29 -0.78
N GLY A 90 -10.15 -52.48 -1.09
CA GLY A 90 -10.02 -51.61 -2.23
C GLY A 90 -8.83 -50.65 -2.05
N ALA A 91 -7.59 -51.16 -2.22
CA ALA A 91 -6.39 -50.36 -2.14
C ALA A 91 -6.26 -49.49 -3.40
N GLU A 92 -6.58 -48.22 -3.27
CA GLU A 92 -6.05 -47.19 -4.16
C GLU A 92 -4.94 -46.44 -3.43
N THR A 93 -3.73 -46.53 -3.98
CA THR A 93 -2.52 -45.88 -3.52
C THR A 93 -2.68 -44.36 -3.64
N GLU A 94 -2.83 -43.68 -2.48
CA GLU A 94 -2.64 -42.25 -2.39
C GLU A 94 -1.23 -41.85 -2.85
N PRO A 95 -1.05 -40.83 -3.65
CA PRO A 95 0.26 -40.30 -3.97
C PRO A 95 0.86 -39.69 -2.68
N ALA A 96 2.08 -40.10 -2.37
CA ALA A 96 2.84 -39.61 -1.22
C ALA A 96 2.87 -38.07 -1.17
N PRO A 97 2.79 -37.47 0.03
CA PRO A 97 2.88 -36.02 0.18
C PRO A 97 4.22 -35.55 -0.38
N VAL A 98 4.16 -34.61 -1.31
CA VAL A 98 5.33 -33.92 -1.86
C VAL A 98 5.97 -33.15 -0.71
N VAL A 99 7.02 -33.71 -0.14
CA VAL A 99 7.89 -33.04 0.83
C VAL A 99 8.61 -31.92 0.08
N ARG A 100 8.16 -30.68 0.26
CA ARG A 100 8.87 -29.50 -0.24
C ARG A 100 10.21 -29.39 0.50
N PRO A 101 11.34 -29.14 -0.20
CA PRO A 101 12.60 -28.87 0.48
C PRO A 101 12.42 -27.60 1.34
N PRO A 102 13.05 -27.54 2.54
CA PRO A 102 12.98 -26.35 3.38
C PRO A 102 13.61 -25.16 2.61
N PRO A 103 12.95 -24.00 2.61
CA PRO A 103 13.53 -22.80 2.00
C PRO A 103 14.83 -22.42 2.73
N HIS A 104 15.84 -22.01 1.99
CA HIS A 104 17.06 -21.44 2.52
C HIS A 104 16.74 -20.09 3.18
N GLY A 105 16.45 -20.10 4.46
CA GLY A 105 16.18 -18.93 5.29
C GLY A 105 16.26 -19.37 6.75
N GLY A 106 16.92 -18.58 7.60
CA GLY A 106 17.27 -18.91 8.97
C GLY A 106 16.13 -19.61 9.70
N LEU A 107 16.49 -20.72 10.34
CA LEU A 107 15.59 -21.53 11.14
C LEU A 107 14.96 -20.63 12.22
N LEU A 108 13.64 -20.44 12.16
CA LEU A 108 12.89 -19.93 13.31
C LEU A 108 13.02 -20.95 14.44
N ARG A 109 13.17 -20.47 15.67
CA ARG A 109 12.96 -21.35 16.84
C ARG A 109 11.48 -21.72 16.85
N ASP A 110 11.16 -22.85 17.47
CA ASP A 110 9.77 -23.33 17.46
C ASP A 110 8.81 -22.23 17.97
N PRO A 111 7.89 -21.72 17.14
CA PRO A 111 6.94 -20.70 17.58
C PRO A 111 6.03 -21.13 18.71
N ALA A 112 5.81 -22.46 18.88
CA ALA A 112 5.00 -23.01 19.98
C ALA A 112 5.61 -22.71 21.35
N GLU A 113 6.94 -22.54 21.44
CA GLU A 113 7.64 -22.21 22.68
C GLU A 113 7.38 -20.76 23.15
N LEU A 114 6.89 -19.88 22.26
CA LEU A 114 6.60 -18.47 22.60
C LEU A 114 5.42 -18.31 23.55
N GLY A 115 4.52 -19.30 23.62
CA GLY A 115 3.34 -19.26 24.50
C GLY A 115 2.40 -18.08 24.18
N LEU A 116 2.36 -17.62 22.93
CA LEU A 116 1.50 -16.50 22.52
C LEU A 116 0.02 -16.87 22.68
N PRO A 117 -0.83 -15.94 23.15
CA PRO A 117 -2.26 -16.16 23.19
C PRO A 117 -2.84 -16.28 21.78
N SER A 118 -3.87 -17.12 21.63
CA SER A 118 -4.65 -17.19 20.40
C SER A 118 -6.14 -17.03 20.73
N PRO A 119 -6.81 -15.93 20.27
CA PRO A 119 -6.26 -14.88 19.42
C PRO A 119 -5.38 -13.86 20.17
N CYS A 120 -4.51 -13.14 19.42
CA CYS A 120 -3.73 -12.00 19.91
C CYS A 120 -3.85 -10.80 18.94
N SER A 121 -3.41 -9.61 19.37
CA SER A 121 -3.22 -8.49 18.43
C SER A 121 -1.91 -8.68 17.66
N PRO A 122 -1.92 -8.62 16.32
CA PRO A 122 -0.71 -8.79 15.52
C PRO A 122 0.20 -7.56 15.53
N VAL A 123 -0.29 -6.42 16.02
CA VAL A 123 0.46 -5.16 16.09
C VAL A 123 0.87 -4.80 17.52
N ASP A 124 0.61 -5.69 18.48
CA ASP A 124 1.02 -5.52 19.87
C ASP A 124 2.56 -5.50 19.95
N PRO A 125 3.17 -4.44 20.53
CA PRO A 125 4.62 -4.30 20.62
C PRO A 125 5.30 -5.45 21.39
N ASP A 126 4.65 -6.01 22.39
CA ASP A 126 5.19 -7.14 23.17
C ASP A 126 5.20 -8.43 22.34
N VAL A 127 4.15 -8.66 21.56
CA VAL A 127 4.06 -9.76 20.59
C VAL A 127 5.14 -9.61 19.54
N LEU A 128 5.22 -8.47 18.85
CA LEU A 128 6.23 -8.21 17.82
C LEU A 128 7.65 -8.33 18.38
N GLY A 129 7.90 -7.79 19.59
CA GLY A 129 9.17 -7.93 20.28
C GLY A 129 9.52 -9.39 20.60
N ALA A 130 8.55 -10.20 20.98
CA ALA A 130 8.77 -11.64 21.20
C ALA A 130 9.11 -12.37 19.90
N LEU A 131 8.40 -12.09 18.80
CA LEU A 131 8.67 -12.66 17.49
C LEU A 131 10.08 -12.31 16.99
N LEU A 132 10.48 -11.03 17.07
CA LEU A 132 11.81 -10.59 16.64
C LEU A 132 12.92 -11.25 17.46
N ARG A 133 12.74 -11.43 18.78
CA ARG A 133 13.71 -12.16 19.62
C ARG A 133 13.79 -13.65 19.31
N ASN A 134 12.74 -14.22 18.72
CA ASN A 134 12.68 -15.64 18.35
C ASN A 134 13.32 -15.94 16.99
N LEU A 135 13.74 -14.92 16.23
CA LEU A 135 14.44 -15.13 14.97
C LEU A 135 15.76 -15.89 15.21
N ALA A 136 15.99 -16.95 14.44
CA ALA A 136 17.20 -17.75 14.57
C ALA A 136 18.45 -17.02 14.04
N THR A 137 18.26 -16.17 13.05
CA THR A 137 19.31 -15.34 12.47
C THR A 137 19.06 -13.88 12.82
N PRO A 138 19.99 -13.21 13.52
CA PRO A 138 19.88 -11.80 13.80
C PRO A 138 19.80 -10.96 12.51
N LEU A 139 18.95 -9.93 12.50
CA LEU A 139 18.80 -9.03 11.34
C LEU A 139 20.08 -8.25 11.02
N SER A 140 20.95 -8.06 12.02
CA SER A 140 22.29 -7.45 11.81
C SER A 140 23.22 -8.22 10.86
N HIS A 141 22.86 -9.45 10.50
CA HIS A 141 23.58 -10.22 9.47
C HIS A 141 23.15 -9.85 8.05
N THR A 142 22.08 -9.08 7.91
CA THR A 142 21.62 -8.55 6.63
C THR A 142 22.46 -7.33 6.27
N GLY A 143 23.05 -7.31 5.08
CA GLY A 143 23.97 -6.24 4.67
C GLY A 143 23.38 -4.82 4.60
N CYS A 144 22.04 -4.71 4.56
CA CYS A 144 21.32 -3.44 4.55
C CYS A 144 20.74 -3.03 5.92
N PHE A 145 20.95 -3.81 7.01
CA PHE A 145 20.52 -3.51 8.36
C PHE A 145 21.65 -2.89 9.18
N LEU A 146 21.42 -1.68 9.69
CA LEU A 146 22.34 -1.00 10.59
C LEU A 146 21.73 -0.93 12.00
N ASP A 147 22.35 -1.62 12.94
CA ASP A 147 21.93 -1.61 14.35
C ASP A 147 22.57 -0.45 15.12
N ARG A 148 21.74 0.46 15.57
CA ARG A 148 22.07 1.60 16.45
C ARG A 148 21.13 1.67 17.67
N GLN A 149 20.52 0.56 18.05
CA GLN A 149 19.56 0.51 19.17
C GLN A 149 20.18 0.89 20.53
N SER A 150 21.50 0.96 20.63
CA SER A 150 22.20 1.51 21.81
C SER A 150 22.16 3.05 21.90
N VAL A 151 21.73 3.74 20.83
CA VAL A 151 21.71 5.20 20.71
C VAL A 151 20.30 5.66 20.34
N GLY A 152 19.85 6.79 20.91
CA GLY A 152 18.58 7.42 20.51
C GLY A 152 18.70 8.14 19.17
N GLY A 153 17.60 8.19 18.42
CA GLY A 153 17.50 8.87 17.12
C GLY A 153 17.55 10.41 17.19
N GLN A 154 17.58 10.99 18.38
CA GLN A 154 17.67 12.42 18.63
C GLN A 154 16.54 13.27 18.04
N GLY A 155 15.34 12.68 17.87
CA GLY A 155 14.17 13.38 17.32
C GLY A 155 14.26 13.59 15.80
N LEU A 156 14.83 12.63 15.09
CA LEU A 156 14.99 12.64 13.63
C LEU A 156 13.67 12.90 12.91
N LEU A 157 12.59 12.23 13.32
CA LEU A 157 11.27 12.41 12.71
C LEU A 157 10.82 13.88 12.79
N GLN A 158 11.01 14.52 13.95
CA GLN A 158 10.63 15.93 14.12
C GLN A 158 11.55 16.87 13.32
N ALA A 159 12.85 16.57 13.27
CA ALA A 159 13.81 17.35 12.49
C ALA A 159 13.48 17.30 11.00
N VAL A 160 13.23 16.11 10.44
CA VAL A 160 12.89 15.93 9.02
C VAL A 160 11.55 16.60 8.70
N ARG A 161 10.52 16.43 9.54
CA ARG A 161 9.21 17.12 9.36
C ARG A 161 9.36 18.63 9.32
N LYS A 162 10.13 19.22 10.23
CA LYS A 162 10.36 20.67 10.29
C LYS A 162 11.02 21.19 9.01
N HIS A 163 11.97 20.45 8.45
CA HIS A 163 12.66 20.85 7.21
C HIS A 163 11.80 20.65 5.97
N ALA A 164 11.08 19.56 5.85
CA ALA A 164 10.17 19.29 4.74
C ALA A 164 9.05 20.35 4.63
N CYS A 165 8.48 20.80 5.76
CA CYS A 165 7.48 21.88 5.79
C CYS A 165 8.05 23.22 5.30
N LYS A 166 9.30 23.57 5.66
CA LYS A 166 9.95 24.80 5.17
C LYS A 166 10.20 24.77 3.67
N THR A 167 10.59 23.63 3.13
CA THR A 167 10.83 23.46 1.69
C THR A 167 9.53 23.66 0.90
N ARG A 168 8.40 23.17 1.38
CA ARG A 168 7.08 23.37 0.77
C ARG A 168 6.67 24.85 0.74
N ALA A 169 6.88 25.58 1.84
CA ALA A 169 6.58 27.01 1.91
C ALA A 169 7.44 27.83 0.95
N ARG A 170 8.72 27.48 0.76
CA ARG A 170 9.63 28.17 -0.18
C ARG A 170 9.29 27.89 -1.66
N ARG A 171 8.80 26.69 -2.02
CA ARG A 171 8.35 26.39 -3.38
C ARG A 171 7.17 27.23 -3.84
N SER A 172 6.33 27.70 -2.93
CA SER A 172 5.20 28.60 -3.29
C SER A 172 5.64 30.05 -3.54
N SER A 173 6.86 30.45 -3.17
CA SER A 173 7.29 31.86 -3.20
C SER A 173 8.43 32.17 -4.17
N VAL A 174 9.16 31.18 -4.71
CA VAL A 174 10.33 31.42 -5.59
C VAL A 174 10.37 30.40 -6.72
N ALA A 175 10.49 30.86 -7.96
CA ALA A 175 10.66 30.07 -9.18
C ALA A 175 12.07 29.43 -9.34
N GLY A 176 12.79 29.20 -8.26
CA GLY A 176 14.10 28.53 -8.24
C GLY A 176 14.00 27.30 -7.33
N GLY A 177 14.35 26.12 -7.85
CA GLY A 177 14.31 24.85 -7.11
C GLY A 177 15.01 24.98 -5.75
N ALA A 178 14.25 24.73 -4.67
CA ALA A 178 14.81 24.72 -3.32
C ALA A 178 15.78 23.54 -3.23
N GLN A 179 17.02 23.79 -2.82
CA GLN A 179 17.99 22.73 -2.56
C GLN A 179 17.45 21.78 -1.47
N PRO A 180 17.64 20.45 -1.63
CA PRO A 180 17.24 19.48 -0.61
C PRO A 180 18.02 19.74 0.69
N TRP A 181 17.40 19.43 1.82
CA TRP A 181 18.09 19.49 3.10
C TRP A 181 18.93 18.22 3.29
N ALA A 182 20.24 18.39 3.42
CA ALA A 182 21.16 17.28 3.63
C ALA A 182 21.03 16.70 5.05
N LEU A 183 20.67 15.42 5.12
CA LEU A 183 20.63 14.60 6.32
C LEU A 183 21.80 13.62 6.29
N HIS A 184 22.72 13.73 7.24
CA HIS A 184 23.81 12.78 7.38
C HIS A 184 23.36 11.62 8.30
N VAL A 185 23.40 10.41 7.76
CA VAL A 185 23.11 9.16 8.48
C VAL A 185 24.33 8.25 8.31
N GLU A 186 25.16 8.20 9.34
CA GLU A 186 26.40 7.42 9.36
C GLU A 186 27.35 7.78 8.19
N ASP A 187 27.52 6.84 7.27
CA ASP A 187 28.38 6.96 6.08
C ASP A 187 27.67 7.50 4.83
N MET A 188 26.41 7.96 4.97
CA MET A 188 25.60 8.43 3.86
C MET A 188 25.12 9.85 4.07
N CYS A 189 24.94 10.57 2.95
CA CYS A 189 24.29 11.85 2.90
C CYS A 189 23.06 11.76 1.99
N VAL A 190 21.86 11.99 2.55
CA VAL A 190 20.62 11.99 1.82
C VAL A 190 19.98 13.39 1.82
N GLY A 191 19.60 13.85 0.65
CA GLY A 191 18.89 15.12 0.47
C GLY A 191 17.39 14.95 0.66
N ILE A 192 16.80 15.60 1.65
CA ILE A 192 15.35 15.55 1.89
C ILE A 192 14.64 16.62 1.08
N HIS A 193 13.70 16.22 0.23
CA HIS A 193 12.92 17.11 -0.64
C HIS A 193 11.60 17.55 0.00
N HIS A 194 10.62 16.65 0.08
CA HIS A 194 9.29 16.93 0.64
C HIS A 194 8.64 15.66 1.19
N MET A 195 7.58 15.84 1.95
CA MET A 195 6.82 14.74 2.52
C MET A 195 5.91 14.13 1.45
N LEU A 196 5.96 12.80 1.31
CA LEU A 196 5.10 11.99 0.45
C LEU A 196 3.83 11.56 1.16
N GLY A 197 3.92 11.21 2.44
CA GLY A 197 2.79 10.77 3.24
C GLY A 197 3.09 10.84 4.74
N GLU A 198 2.05 10.83 5.56
CA GLU A 198 2.15 10.87 7.02
C GLU A 198 1.16 9.88 7.64
N GLY A 199 1.63 9.06 8.57
CA GLY A 199 0.85 8.11 9.34
C GLY A 199 0.89 8.37 10.85
N GLY A 200 0.20 7.53 11.63
CA GLY A 200 0.12 7.68 13.10
C GLY A 200 1.45 7.56 13.81
N TYR A 201 2.40 6.82 13.28
CA TYR A 201 3.69 6.54 13.92
C TYR A 201 4.89 7.12 13.18
N GLY A 202 4.71 7.62 11.95
CA GLY A 202 5.82 8.08 11.14
C GLY A 202 5.40 8.93 9.96
N ALA A 203 6.38 9.25 9.12
CA ALA A 203 6.16 9.95 7.86
C ALA A 203 7.14 9.46 6.80
N VAL A 204 6.73 9.54 5.55
CA VAL A 204 7.51 9.17 4.38
C VAL A 204 7.88 10.43 3.60
N PHE A 205 9.14 10.54 3.24
CA PHE A 205 9.71 11.69 2.55
C PHE A 205 10.34 11.26 1.22
N LEU A 206 10.21 12.09 0.22
CA LEU A 206 11.06 11.98 -0.97
C LEU A 206 12.47 12.41 -0.59
N ALA A 207 13.43 11.54 -0.84
CA ALA A 207 14.84 11.76 -0.57
C ALA A 207 15.69 11.42 -1.79
N GLU A 208 16.91 11.91 -1.81
CA GLU A 208 17.91 11.68 -2.86
C GLU A 208 19.23 11.24 -2.24
N ASP A 209 19.83 10.19 -2.78
CA ASP A 209 21.17 9.77 -2.41
C ASP A 209 22.20 10.73 -3.01
N LEU A 210 22.79 11.59 -2.18
CA LEU A 210 23.71 12.64 -2.61
C LEU A 210 25.14 12.11 -2.86
N ASP A 211 25.52 11.04 -2.18
CA ASP A 211 26.87 10.48 -2.22
C ASP A 211 26.98 9.22 -3.10
N GLY A 212 25.87 8.66 -3.55
CA GLY A 212 25.83 7.40 -4.29
C GLY A 212 26.18 6.17 -3.44
N HIS A 213 26.04 6.26 -2.12
CA HIS A 213 26.41 5.20 -1.17
C HIS A 213 25.24 4.30 -0.75
N VAL A 214 23.99 4.65 -1.10
CA VAL A 214 22.83 3.82 -0.78
C VAL A 214 22.78 2.63 -1.74
N PRO A 215 22.82 1.38 -1.24
CA PRO A 215 22.79 0.20 -2.10
C PRO A 215 21.54 0.15 -2.98
N LEU A 216 21.58 -0.57 -4.09
CA LEU A 216 20.39 -0.92 -4.85
C LEU A 216 19.48 -1.81 -4.00
N ALA A 217 18.17 -1.78 -4.27
CA ALA A 217 17.22 -2.61 -3.56
C ALA A 217 17.55 -4.10 -3.71
N LEU A 218 17.30 -4.86 -2.64
CA LEU A 218 17.50 -6.31 -2.64
C LEU A 218 16.75 -6.95 -3.82
N GLY A 219 17.46 -7.75 -4.61
CA GLY A 219 16.91 -8.45 -5.77
C GLY A 219 16.90 -7.64 -7.07
N GLN A 220 17.27 -6.35 -7.06
CA GLN A 220 17.51 -5.60 -8.29
C GLN A 220 18.90 -5.95 -8.84
N ALA A 221 18.95 -6.39 -10.09
CA ALA A 221 20.22 -6.58 -10.78
C ALA A 221 20.86 -5.20 -11.04
N SER A 222 22.15 -5.08 -10.76
CA SER A 222 22.96 -3.95 -11.23
C SER A 222 23.16 -4.12 -12.73
N THR A 223 22.15 -3.75 -13.54
CA THR A 223 22.41 -3.56 -14.97
C THR A 223 23.32 -2.35 -15.09
N PRO A 224 24.44 -2.45 -15.82
CA PRO A 224 25.25 -1.29 -16.11
C PRO A 224 24.35 -0.23 -16.77
N VAL A 225 24.31 0.98 -16.21
CA VAL A 225 23.69 2.11 -16.88
C VAL A 225 24.69 2.54 -17.94
N GLU A 226 24.26 2.65 -19.19
CA GLU A 226 25.10 3.28 -20.20
C GLU A 226 25.34 4.73 -19.77
N GLU A 227 26.55 5.24 -19.95
CA GLU A 227 26.97 6.58 -19.46
C GLU A 227 26.10 7.73 -19.99
N ASP A 228 25.25 7.47 -20.98
CA ASP A 228 24.37 8.44 -21.63
C ASP A 228 22.93 8.49 -21.04
N ASP A 229 22.55 7.60 -20.12
CA ASP A 229 21.19 7.57 -19.54
C ASP A 229 21.12 8.29 -18.18
N ILE A 230 21.28 9.60 -18.22
CA ILE A 230 21.25 10.51 -17.07
C ILE A 230 19.90 10.39 -16.30
N ASP A 231 18.80 10.22 -17.03
CA ASP A 231 17.45 10.13 -16.43
C ASP A 231 17.28 8.87 -15.58
N GLU A 232 17.89 7.75 -15.98
CA GLU A 232 17.84 6.49 -15.22
C GLU A 232 18.75 6.56 -13.98
N GLU A 233 19.91 7.21 -14.07
CA GLU A 233 20.77 7.42 -12.90
C GLU A 233 20.13 8.34 -11.87
N GLU A 234 19.47 9.43 -12.29
CA GLU A 234 18.71 10.30 -11.39
C GLU A 234 17.57 9.54 -10.70
N ARG A 235 16.83 8.71 -11.44
CA ARG A 235 15.78 7.87 -10.84
C ARG A 235 16.32 6.91 -9.79
N ARG A 236 17.49 6.30 -10.04
CA ARG A 236 18.14 5.39 -9.09
C ARG A 236 18.60 6.08 -7.81
N ARG A 237 18.90 7.37 -7.86
CA ARG A 237 19.24 8.18 -6.67
C ARG A 237 18.03 8.52 -5.82
N MET A 238 16.82 8.54 -6.40
CA MET A 238 15.61 8.89 -5.66
C MET A 238 15.17 7.75 -4.74
N LEU A 239 14.77 8.11 -3.52
CA LEU A 239 14.42 7.21 -2.43
C LEU A 239 13.11 7.65 -1.79
N ALA A 240 12.37 6.69 -1.24
CA ALA A 240 11.34 6.96 -0.24
C ALA A 240 11.94 6.68 1.14
N LEU A 241 12.12 7.73 1.95
CA LEU A 241 12.63 7.64 3.31
C LEU A 241 11.46 7.61 4.30
N LYS A 242 11.18 6.45 4.90
CA LYS A 242 10.20 6.30 5.97
C LYS A 242 10.90 6.46 7.32
N VAL A 243 10.43 7.40 8.13
CA VAL A 243 10.94 7.66 9.48
C VAL A 243 9.83 7.40 10.48
N GLU A 244 10.04 6.48 11.41
CA GLU A 244 9.04 6.06 12.39
C GLU A 244 9.54 6.22 13.82
N SER A 245 8.63 6.61 14.71
CA SER A 245 8.83 6.67 16.16
C SER A 245 7.55 6.17 16.84
N PRO A 246 7.60 5.03 17.57
CA PRO A 246 8.78 4.20 17.86
C PRO A 246 9.32 3.46 16.63
N ALA A 247 10.56 2.93 16.76
CA ALA A 247 11.22 2.17 15.70
C ALA A 247 10.40 0.94 15.26
N ASN A 248 10.23 0.76 13.95
CA ASN A 248 9.50 -0.37 13.36
C ASN A 248 10.46 -1.31 12.62
N ILE A 249 11.07 -2.22 13.36
CA ILE A 249 11.99 -3.24 12.80
C ILE A 249 11.21 -4.34 12.06
N TRP A 250 9.94 -4.53 12.42
CA TRP A 250 9.12 -5.61 11.88
C TRP A 250 8.86 -5.46 10.38
N GLU A 251 8.60 -4.25 9.91
CA GLU A 251 8.41 -3.98 8.48
C GLU A 251 9.65 -4.33 7.64
N PHE A 252 10.83 -3.94 8.12
CA PHE A 252 12.09 -4.32 7.48
C PHE A 252 12.23 -5.85 7.39
N TYR A 253 12.00 -6.55 8.50
CA TYR A 253 12.04 -8.02 8.52
C TYR A 253 11.13 -8.63 7.46
N LEU A 254 9.87 -8.17 7.38
CA LEU A 254 8.91 -8.72 6.43
C LEU A 254 9.29 -8.47 4.98
N LEU A 255 9.72 -7.26 4.66
CA LEU A 255 10.16 -6.92 3.31
C LEU A 255 11.35 -7.76 2.87
N GLU A 256 12.30 -8.00 3.78
CA GLU A 256 13.43 -8.89 3.50
C GLU A 256 12.98 -10.34 3.27
N GLN A 257 12.10 -10.86 4.12
CA GLN A 257 11.56 -12.22 3.95
C GLN A 257 10.82 -12.39 2.62
N LEU A 258 10.07 -11.39 2.18
CA LEU A 258 9.34 -11.43 0.90
C LEU A 258 10.29 -11.50 -0.30
N GLN A 259 11.44 -10.82 -0.26
CA GLN A 259 12.45 -10.92 -1.32
C GLN A 259 13.01 -12.34 -1.48
N HIS A 260 13.02 -13.13 -0.42
CA HIS A 260 13.49 -14.51 -0.45
C HIS A 260 12.40 -15.54 -0.76
N ARG A 261 11.15 -15.28 -0.35
CA ARG A 261 10.03 -16.24 -0.43
C ARG A 261 9.17 -16.11 -1.67
N LEU A 262 9.07 -14.90 -2.23
CA LEU A 262 8.28 -14.69 -3.43
C LEU A 262 9.00 -15.22 -4.68
N ASP A 263 8.19 -15.68 -5.62
CA ASP A 263 8.67 -15.98 -6.95
C ASP A 263 9.29 -14.74 -7.60
N ALA A 264 10.32 -14.92 -8.43
CA ALA A 264 11.06 -13.82 -9.04
C ALA A 264 10.17 -12.84 -9.82
N SER A 265 9.09 -13.35 -10.44
CA SER A 265 8.11 -12.55 -11.18
C SER A 265 7.26 -11.62 -10.29
N LEU A 266 7.15 -11.91 -8.99
CA LEU A 266 6.35 -11.12 -8.04
C LEU A 266 7.18 -10.14 -7.22
N ARG A 267 8.52 -10.31 -7.16
CA ARG A 267 9.36 -9.46 -6.33
C ARG A 267 9.30 -7.99 -6.71
N SER A 268 9.18 -7.67 -8.01
CA SER A 268 9.02 -6.29 -8.49
C SER A 268 7.66 -5.67 -8.10
N SER A 269 6.69 -6.50 -7.69
CA SER A 269 5.38 -6.05 -7.21
C SER A 269 5.34 -5.77 -5.70
N VAL A 270 6.48 -5.87 -5.01
CA VAL A 270 6.66 -5.46 -3.61
C VAL A 270 7.76 -4.42 -3.56
N VAL A 271 7.59 -3.40 -2.72
CA VAL A 271 8.57 -2.32 -2.56
C VAL A 271 9.93 -2.88 -2.11
N GLY A 272 11.00 -2.45 -2.77
CA GLY A 272 12.36 -2.90 -2.47
C GLY A 272 13.00 -2.08 -1.35
N VAL A 273 13.64 -2.78 -0.39
CA VAL A 273 14.43 -2.15 0.67
C VAL A 273 15.83 -1.83 0.15
N ARG A 274 16.28 -0.60 0.41
CA ARG A 274 17.63 -0.14 0.12
C ARG A 274 18.52 -0.18 1.37
N ARG A 275 18.04 0.36 2.49
CA ARG A 275 18.75 0.35 3.77
C ARG A 275 17.76 0.56 4.93
N PHE A 276 18.13 0.03 6.09
CA PHE A 276 17.42 0.23 7.34
C PHE A 276 18.37 0.58 8.47
N THR A 277 18.03 1.59 9.27
CA THR A 277 18.77 1.98 10.47
C THR A 277 17.83 1.96 11.66
N ALA A 278 18.12 1.14 12.66
CA ALA A 278 17.35 1.03 13.90
C ALA A 278 18.05 1.82 15.02
N TYR A 279 17.40 2.85 15.55
CA TYR A 279 17.76 3.51 16.81
C TYR A 279 16.93 2.96 17.96
N ALA A 280 17.20 3.39 19.19
CA ALA A 280 16.46 2.95 20.38
C ALA A 280 14.96 3.34 20.33
N ASP A 281 14.64 4.48 19.75
CA ASP A 281 13.34 5.15 19.77
C ASP A 281 12.79 5.50 18.39
N GLU A 282 13.62 5.44 17.36
CA GLU A 282 13.25 5.80 15.99
C GLU A 282 13.87 4.81 14.99
N SER A 283 13.29 4.72 13.79
CA SER A 283 13.88 3.97 12.68
C SER A 283 13.83 4.76 11.38
N LEU A 284 14.82 4.53 10.51
CA LEU A 284 14.87 5.02 9.14
C LEU A 284 14.86 3.82 8.20
N LEU A 285 13.83 3.74 7.38
CA LEU A 285 13.70 2.74 6.32
C LEU A 285 13.81 3.44 4.97
N MET A 286 14.87 3.15 4.23
CA MET A 286 15.09 3.64 2.88
C MET A 286 14.57 2.61 1.88
N LEU A 287 13.59 3.03 1.11
CA LEU A 287 12.89 2.22 0.11
C LEU A 287 13.18 2.76 -1.29
N GLU A 288 12.99 1.92 -2.30
CA GLU A 288 12.91 2.39 -3.67
C GLU A 288 11.75 3.38 -3.83
N TYR A 289 11.95 4.42 -4.62
CA TYR A 289 10.91 5.40 -4.90
C TYR A 289 10.12 5.02 -6.15
N GLY A 290 8.79 5.00 -6.01
CA GLY A 290 7.87 4.81 -7.13
C GLY A 290 7.28 6.15 -7.56
N ALA A 291 7.78 6.72 -8.65
CA ALA A 291 7.39 8.05 -9.13
C ALA A 291 5.99 8.10 -9.76
N THR A 292 5.33 6.96 -9.93
CA THR A 292 4.12 6.81 -10.76
C THR A 292 2.80 7.10 -10.02
N GLY A 293 2.84 7.41 -8.73
CA GLY A 293 1.65 7.64 -7.90
C GLY A 293 0.88 6.37 -7.55
N THR A 294 -0.16 6.53 -6.73
CA THR A 294 -1.00 5.44 -6.24
C THR A 294 -2.18 5.15 -7.16
N LEU A 295 -2.80 3.98 -7.02
CA LEU A 295 -4.08 3.69 -7.67
C LEU A 295 -5.19 4.64 -7.18
N LEU A 296 -5.11 5.15 -5.94
CA LEU A 296 -6.05 6.15 -5.44
C LEU A 296 -5.91 7.48 -6.20
N ASP A 297 -4.68 7.94 -6.43
CA ASP A 297 -4.42 9.16 -7.23
C ASP A 297 -4.99 9.01 -8.64
N LEU A 298 -4.77 7.84 -9.25
CA LEU A 298 -5.31 7.56 -10.58
C LEU A 298 -6.84 7.59 -10.60
N VAL A 299 -7.50 6.98 -9.61
CA VAL A 299 -8.98 6.99 -9.52
C VAL A 299 -9.49 8.41 -9.33
N ASN A 300 -8.86 9.21 -8.46
CA ASN A 300 -9.25 10.59 -8.22
C ASN A 300 -9.06 11.48 -9.46
N GLN A 301 -8.09 11.15 -10.31
CA GLN A 301 -7.75 11.88 -11.52
C GLN A 301 -8.10 11.14 -12.83
N ALA A 302 -8.96 10.11 -12.76
CA ALA A 302 -9.28 9.24 -13.89
C ALA A 302 -9.74 10.00 -15.14
N ALA A 303 -10.52 11.07 -14.97
CA ALA A 303 -10.96 11.92 -16.07
C ALA A 303 -9.81 12.72 -16.69
N ALA A 304 -8.92 13.27 -15.87
CA ALA A 304 -7.75 14.03 -16.33
C ALA A 304 -6.72 13.10 -17.04
N ALA A 305 -6.57 11.87 -16.54
CA ALA A 305 -5.76 10.82 -17.15
C ALA A 305 -6.40 10.25 -18.44
N GLY A 306 -7.67 10.56 -18.74
CA GLY A 306 -8.39 10.03 -19.89
C GLY A 306 -8.70 8.53 -19.82
N VAL A 307 -8.83 7.99 -18.59
CA VAL A 307 -9.09 6.56 -18.32
C VAL A 307 -10.36 6.33 -17.49
N ALA A 308 -11.17 7.37 -17.30
CA ALA A 308 -12.44 7.28 -16.60
C ALA A 308 -13.43 6.35 -17.32
N SER A 309 -14.25 5.65 -16.54
CA SER A 309 -15.39 4.88 -17.07
C SER A 309 -16.29 5.78 -17.93
N ALA A 310 -16.73 5.26 -19.08
CA ALA A 310 -17.67 5.96 -19.98
C ALA A 310 -19.09 6.15 -19.40
N ALA A 311 -19.31 5.78 -18.15
CA ALA A 311 -20.58 5.97 -17.47
C ALA A 311 -20.92 7.47 -17.31
N PRO A 312 -22.22 7.84 -17.33
CA PRO A 312 -22.60 9.20 -16.98
C PRO A 312 -22.04 9.56 -15.61
N ALA A 313 -21.47 10.78 -15.52
CA ALA A 313 -21.00 11.31 -14.26
C ALA A 313 -22.09 11.20 -13.19
N PRO A 314 -21.75 10.91 -11.92
CA PRO A 314 -22.74 10.97 -10.84
C PRO A 314 -23.42 12.35 -10.83
N ALA A 315 -24.67 12.38 -10.38
CA ALA A 315 -25.43 13.64 -10.31
C ALA A 315 -24.66 14.70 -9.51
N PRO A 316 -24.77 16.00 -9.86
CA PRO A 316 -24.11 17.06 -9.13
C PRO A 316 -24.44 16.97 -7.62
N GLY A 317 -23.43 16.83 -6.77
CA GLY A 317 -23.59 16.65 -5.32
C GLY A 317 -23.49 15.21 -4.81
N ALA A 318 -23.48 14.19 -5.67
CA ALA A 318 -23.11 12.83 -5.27
C ALA A 318 -21.59 12.71 -5.34
N GLY A 319 -20.90 12.94 -4.23
CA GLY A 319 -19.43 12.86 -4.14
C GLY A 319 -18.91 11.52 -4.66
N GLY A 320 -17.94 11.57 -5.57
CA GLY A 320 -17.25 10.42 -6.12
C GLY A 320 -16.78 10.63 -7.56
N SER A 321 -15.69 9.97 -7.93
CA SER A 321 -15.20 9.92 -9.31
C SER A 321 -16.05 8.91 -10.11
N SER A 322 -15.90 8.90 -11.44
CA SER A 322 -16.60 7.95 -12.31
C SER A 322 -16.05 6.52 -12.23
N GLY A 323 -14.96 6.30 -11.50
CA GLY A 323 -14.16 5.07 -11.55
C GLY A 323 -13.36 4.94 -12.86
N LEU A 324 -12.59 3.88 -12.98
CA LEU A 324 -11.79 3.57 -14.17
C LEU A 324 -12.61 2.83 -15.23
N ASP A 325 -12.08 2.81 -16.46
CA ASP A 325 -12.54 1.87 -17.48
C ASP A 325 -12.46 0.43 -16.96
N GLU A 326 -13.47 -0.39 -17.29
CA GLU A 326 -13.57 -1.76 -16.77
C GLU A 326 -12.37 -2.63 -17.11
N VAL A 327 -11.83 -2.49 -18.34
CA VAL A 327 -10.69 -3.30 -18.79
C VAL A 327 -9.43 -2.95 -17.99
N LEU A 328 -9.22 -1.66 -17.73
CA LEU A 328 -8.11 -1.19 -16.90
C LEU A 328 -8.27 -1.59 -15.43
N ALA A 329 -9.48 -1.46 -14.88
CA ALA A 329 -9.78 -1.91 -13.51
C ALA A 329 -9.54 -3.42 -13.36
N MET A 330 -9.96 -4.22 -14.34
CA MET A 330 -9.74 -5.67 -14.35
C MET A 330 -8.25 -6.02 -14.41
N PHE A 331 -7.47 -5.31 -15.21
CA PHE A 331 -6.02 -5.50 -15.26
C PHE A 331 -5.37 -5.33 -13.89
N PHE A 332 -5.63 -4.22 -13.21
CA PHE A 332 -5.06 -3.98 -11.88
C PHE A 332 -5.54 -5.01 -10.85
N VAL A 333 -6.79 -5.42 -10.90
CA VAL A 333 -7.33 -6.47 -10.01
C VAL A 333 -6.66 -7.82 -10.27
N VAL A 334 -6.39 -8.19 -11.51
CA VAL A 334 -5.66 -9.42 -11.86
C VAL A 334 -4.23 -9.38 -11.31
N GLU A 335 -3.52 -8.26 -11.44
CA GLU A 335 -2.18 -8.11 -10.88
C GLU A 335 -2.17 -8.21 -9.34
N LEU A 336 -3.18 -7.61 -8.67
CA LEU A 336 -3.35 -7.71 -7.22
C LEU A 336 -3.72 -9.13 -6.77
N LEU A 337 -4.59 -9.83 -7.49
CA LEU A 337 -4.92 -11.24 -7.22
C LEU A 337 -3.67 -12.12 -7.29
N ARG A 338 -2.86 -11.94 -8.34
CA ARG A 338 -1.59 -12.68 -8.51
C ARG A 338 -0.63 -12.43 -7.36
N LEU A 339 -0.48 -11.17 -6.96
CA LEU A 339 0.37 -10.81 -5.84
C LEU A 339 -0.15 -11.38 -4.52
N LEU A 340 -1.45 -11.26 -4.25
CA LEU A 340 -2.07 -11.77 -3.03
C LEU A 340 -1.96 -13.28 -2.90
N GLU A 341 -2.17 -14.03 -4.00
CA GLU A 341 -1.89 -15.48 -4.03
C GLU A 341 -0.43 -15.78 -3.64
N GLY A 342 0.52 -15.00 -4.15
CA GLY A 342 1.95 -15.15 -3.82
C GLY A 342 2.24 -14.89 -2.35
N LEU A 343 1.72 -13.80 -1.78
CA LEU A 343 1.87 -13.45 -0.37
C LEU A 343 1.29 -14.56 0.53
N HIS A 344 0.07 -15.00 0.25
CA HIS A 344 -0.59 -16.02 1.07
C HIS A 344 0.07 -17.40 0.95
N ARG A 345 0.64 -17.77 -0.23
CA ARG A 345 1.48 -18.97 -0.37
C ARG A 345 2.82 -18.86 0.37
N ALA A 346 3.30 -17.64 0.57
CA ALA A 346 4.48 -17.37 1.39
C ALA A 346 4.16 -17.25 2.89
N ASP A 347 2.93 -17.55 3.31
CA ASP A 347 2.41 -17.45 4.69
C ASP A 347 2.46 -16.00 5.23
N VAL A 348 2.32 -15.00 4.36
CA VAL A 348 2.31 -13.58 4.73
C VAL A 348 0.94 -12.98 4.45
N ILE A 349 0.40 -12.27 5.44
CA ILE A 349 -0.79 -11.42 5.34
C ILE A 349 -0.31 -9.97 5.30
N HIS A 350 -0.81 -9.15 4.37
CA HIS A 350 -0.43 -7.74 4.29
C HIS A 350 -0.98 -6.93 5.48
N GLY A 351 -2.21 -7.21 5.90
CA GLY A 351 -2.83 -6.65 7.09
C GLY A 351 -3.38 -5.22 6.96
N ASP A 352 -2.94 -4.46 5.93
CA ASP A 352 -3.44 -3.11 5.62
C ASP A 352 -3.55 -2.90 4.10
N LEU A 353 -4.15 -3.89 3.40
CA LEU A 353 -4.33 -3.83 1.95
C LEU A 353 -5.42 -2.83 1.58
N LYS A 354 -5.02 -1.69 1.01
CA LYS A 354 -5.90 -0.61 0.57
C LYS A 354 -5.36 0.05 -0.70
N ILE A 355 -6.21 0.80 -1.38
CA ILE A 355 -5.88 1.41 -2.69
C ILE A 355 -4.73 2.42 -2.61
N ASP A 356 -4.54 3.07 -1.47
CA ASP A 356 -3.47 4.03 -1.18
C ASP A 356 -2.10 3.35 -1.10
N ASN A 357 -2.08 2.06 -0.68
CA ASN A 357 -0.87 1.25 -0.56
C ASN A 357 -0.49 0.53 -1.86
N CYS A 358 -1.14 0.85 -2.97
CA CYS A 358 -0.91 0.28 -4.29
C CYS A 358 -0.33 1.33 -5.23
N LEU A 359 0.99 1.31 -5.47
CA LEU A 359 1.61 2.13 -6.51
C LEU A 359 1.41 1.51 -7.88
N ILE A 360 1.31 2.34 -8.91
CA ILE A 360 1.30 1.87 -10.28
C ILE A 360 2.73 1.49 -10.66
N ARG A 361 2.95 0.35 -11.31
CA ARG A 361 4.27 -0.14 -11.66
C ARG A 361 4.49 -0.10 -13.17
N TYR A 362 5.55 0.60 -13.57
CA TYR A 362 6.11 0.62 -14.92
C TYR A 362 7.62 0.37 -14.83
N ASP A 363 8.02 -0.88 -14.99
CA ASP A 363 9.43 -1.23 -15.07
C ASP A 363 9.94 -1.04 -16.51
N PRO A 364 11.22 -0.76 -16.71
CA PRO A 364 11.82 -0.73 -18.05
C PRO A 364 11.68 -2.09 -18.73
N LEU A 365 11.50 -2.06 -20.03
CA LEU A 365 11.51 -3.27 -20.85
C LEU A 365 12.95 -3.81 -20.93
N ARG A 366 13.09 -5.11 -21.10
CA ARG A 366 14.39 -5.72 -21.36
C ARG A 366 14.93 -5.25 -22.71
N GLU A 367 16.24 -5.25 -22.86
CA GLU A 367 16.88 -4.87 -24.11
C GLU A 367 16.35 -5.72 -25.29
N GLY A 368 15.92 -5.05 -26.36
CA GLY A 368 15.33 -5.68 -27.52
C GLY A 368 13.89 -6.15 -27.35
N GLU A 369 13.27 -5.98 -26.17
CA GLU A 369 11.87 -6.35 -25.93
C GLU A 369 10.93 -5.24 -26.36
N ALA A 370 9.83 -5.60 -27.04
CA ALA A 370 8.77 -4.67 -27.41
C ALA A 370 7.50 -4.96 -26.60
N TRP A 371 6.81 -3.92 -26.13
CA TRP A 371 5.52 -4.10 -25.49
C TRP A 371 4.44 -4.39 -26.55
N GLU A 372 3.89 -5.60 -26.51
CA GLU A 372 2.86 -6.07 -27.43
C GLU A 372 1.46 -5.53 -27.09
N SER A 373 0.56 -5.52 -28.09
CA SER A 373 -0.79 -4.98 -27.92
C SER A 373 -1.75 -5.96 -27.25
N ASN A 374 -1.51 -7.26 -27.42
CA ASN A 374 -2.35 -8.30 -26.83
C ASN A 374 -1.86 -8.61 -25.42
N TYR A 375 -2.78 -8.62 -24.46
CA TYR A 375 -2.46 -8.99 -23.09
C TYR A 375 -2.00 -10.45 -23.01
N ALA A 376 -0.90 -10.68 -22.31
CA ALA A 376 -0.33 -11.99 -22.06
C ALA A 376 -0.21 -12.22 -20.54
N ALA A 377 -0.99 -13.19 -20.03
CA ALA A 377 -1.06 -13.49 -18.61
C ALA A 377 0.26 -14.05 -18.03
N ASP A 378 1.11 -14.63 -18.87
CA ASP A 378 2.44 -15.10 -18.50
C ASP A 378 3.50 -13.97 -18.43
N GLY A 379 3.11 -12.73 -18.71
CA GLY A 379 3.99 -11.57 -18.73
C GLY A 379 4.83 -11.42 -20.00
N SER A 380 4.71 -12.32 -20.99
CA SER A 380 5.41 -12.20 -22.27
C SER A 380 4.99 -10.93 -23.03
N GLY A 381 5.75 -10.57 -24.08
CA GLY A 381 5.48 -9.36 -24.86
C GLY A 381 5.50 -8.07 -24.03
N GLY A 382 6.38 -7.97 -23.05
CA GLY A 382 6.57 -6.78 -22.21
C GLY A 382 5.52 -6.53 -21.13
N TRP A 383 4.53 -7.42 -20.95
CA TRP A 383 3.48 -7.28 -19.93
C TRP A 383 4.00 -7.45 -18.51
N HIS A 384 5.10 -8.21 -18.31
CA HIS A 384 5.74 -8.36 -17.00
C HIS A 384 6.20 -7.03 -16.40
N SER A 385 6.46 -6.01 -17.24
CA SER A 385 6.93 -4.68 -16.79
C SER A 385 5.80 -3.76 -16.31
N LYS A 386 4.53 -4.18 -16.41
CA LYS A 386 3.36 -3.40 -16.04
C LYS A 386 2.64 -4.07 -14.87
N GLY A 387 2.03 -3.29 -13.99
CA GLY A 387 1.25 -3.86 -12.88
C GLY A 387 1.12 -2.94 -11.70
N VAL A 388 1.18 -3.52 -10.51
CA VAL A 388 1.05 -2.84 -9.22
C VAL A 388 2.27 -3.15 -8.36
N LYS A 389 2.68 -2.19 -7.56
CA LYS A 389 3.70 -2.35 -6.51
C LYS A 389 3.08 -2.05 -5.16
N LEU A 390 3.10 -3.01 -4.26
CA LEU A 390 2.54 -2.89 -2.93
C LEU A 390 3.56 -2.30 -1.97
N ILE A 391 3.11 -1.37 -1.13
CA ILE A 391 3.91 -0.65 -0.12
C ILE A 391 3.27 -0.77 1.26
N ASP A 392 3.98 -0.33 2.29
CA ASP A 392 3.52 -0.24 3.69
C ASP A 392 3.19 -1.59 4.31
N PHE A 393 4.23 -2.35 4.61
CA PHE A 393 4.16 -3.65 5.30
C PHE A 393 4.25 -3.54 6.83
N GLY A 394 4.07 -2.34 7.38
CA GLY A 394 4.18 -2.09 8.82
C GLY A 394 3.16 -2.86 9.68
N ARG A 395 2.04 -3.30 9.10
CA ARG A 395 1.01 -4.14 9.75
C ARG A 395 0.99 -5.58 9.26
N ALA A 396 1.93 -5.96 8.40
CA ALA A 396 1.92 -7.28 7.81
C ALA A 396 2.29 -8.38 8.83
N ILE A 397 1.84 -9.59 8.58
CA ILE A 397 1.93 -10.71 9.51
C ILE A 397 2.66 -11.87 8.80
N ASP A 398 3.76 -12.35 9.38
CA ASP A 398 4.40 -13.59 8.96
C ASP A 398 3.88 -14.75 9.81
N LEU A 399 2.97 -15.54 9.26
CA LEU A 399 2.35 -16.65 9.99
C LEU A 399 3.35 -17.75 10.38
N ARG A 400 4.53 -17.80 9.74
CA ARG A 400 5.60 -18.76 10.13
C ARG A 400 6.21 -18.44 11.49
N CYS A 401 6.08 -17.17 11.93
CA CYS A 401 6.55 -16.74 13.25
C CYS A 401 5.59 -17.10 14.38
N TYR A 402 4.36 -17.52 14.07
CA TYR A 402 3.32 -17.82 15.02
C TYR A 402 3.07 -19.33 15.18
N PRO A 403 2.49 -19.77 16.31
CA PRO A 403 2.02 -21.14 16.46
C PRO A 403 1.01 -21.53 15.36
N ALA A 404 0.93 -22.82 15.04
CA ALA A 404 -0.05 -23.32 14.09
C ALA A 404 -1.48 -22.93 14.50
N HIS A 405 -2.30 -22.58 13.51
CA HIS A 405 -3.70 -22.15 13.69
C HIS A 405 -3.89 -20.84 14.50
N GLN A 406 -2.85 -19.99 14.57
CA GLN A 406 -2.97 -18.68 15.18
C GLN A 406 -4.09 -17.87 14.52
N THR A 407 -4.87 -17.17 15.34
CA THR A 407 -5.87 -16.19 14.92
C THR A 407 -5.61 -14.85 15.58
N PHE A 408 -6.19 -13.80 15.05
CA PHE A 408 -5.94 -12.44 15.48
C PHE A 408 -7.23 -11.73 15.90
N LEU A 409 -7.10 -10.76 16.79
CA LEU A 409 -8.11 -9.78 17.16
C LEU A 409 -7.52 -8.38 17.09
N SER A 410 -8.33 -7.42 16.67
CA SER A 410 -7.93 -6.01 16.66
C SER A 410 -8.05 -5.42 18.07
N ASP A 411 -7.02 -4.72 18.52
CA ASP A 411 -7.00 -3.95 19.77
C ASP A 411 -7.31 -2.46 19.54
N TRP A 412 -7.61 -2.09 18.29
CA TRP A 412 -8.08 -0.77 17.87
C TRP A 412 -9.58 -0.78 17.57
N ALA A 413 -10.19 0.41 17.55
CA ALA A 413 -11.59 0.57 17.14
C ALA A 413 -11.73 0.37 15.62
N PRO A 414 -12.43 -0.69 15.15
CA PRO A 414 -12.52 -0.98 13.73
C PRO A 414 -13.30 0.10 12.95
N GLY A 415 -12.79 0.46 11.78
CA GLY A 415 -13.40 1.40 10.84
C GLY A 415 -14.15 0.71 9.69
N ALA A 416 -14.63 1.49 8.75
CA ALA A 416 -15.34 0.98 7.57
C ALA A 416 -14.44 0.22 6.59
N GLN A 417 -13.13 0.47 6.65
CA GLN A 417 -12.09 -0.18 5.84
C GLN A 417 -11.67 -1.55 6.39
N ASP A 418 -11.92 -1.82 7.68
CA ASP A 418 -11.56 -3.08 8.29
C ASP A 418 -12.51 -4.22 7.86
N CYS A 419 -12.00 -5.44 7.85
CA CYS A 419 -12.81 -6.59 7.45
C CYS A 419 -13.99 -6.82 8.40
N ILE A 420 -14.92 -7.61 7.93
CA ILE A 420 -16.19 -7.85 8.64
C ILE A 420 -15.95 -8.51 10.01
N GLU A 421 -14.99 -9.42 10.07
CA GLU A 421 -14.60 -10.12 11.31
C GLU A 421 -14.13 -9.12 12.36
N MET A 422 -13.27 -8.15 11.98
CA MET A 422 -12.81 -7.10 12.89
C MET A 422 -13.97 -6.26 13.42
N ARG A 423 -14.87 -5.83 12.51
CA ARG A 423 -16.05 -5.03 12.87
C ARG A 423 -17.05 -5.76 13.76
N GLU A 424 -17.11 -7.09 13.66
CA GLU A 424 -17.95 -7.96 14.50
C GLU A 424 -17.19 -8.51 15.72
N ALA A 425 -15.99 -8.02 16.02
CA ALA A 425 -15.10 -8.49 17.10
C ALA A 425 -14.92 -10.02 17.10
N ARG A 426 -14.77 -10.59 15.93
CA ARG A 426 -14.50 -12.03 15.72
C ARG A 426 -13.03 -12.25 15.34
N PRO A 427 -12.43 -13.40 15.69
CA PRO A 427 -11.09 -13.75 15.24
C PRO A 427 -11.00 -13.81 13.71
N TRP A 428 -9.88 -13.30 13.19
CA TRP A 428 -9.58 -13.21 11.76
C TRP A 428 -8.16 -13.70 11.44
N THR A 429 -7.88 -13.89 10.15
CA THR A 429 -6.58 -14.16 9.58
C THR A 429 -6.48 -13.46 8.21
N TYR A 430 -6.56 -14.19 7.12
CA TYR A 430 -6.48 -13.68 5.76
C TYR A 430 -7.66 -12.79 5.31
N GLN A 431 -8.76 -12.75 6.08
CA GLN A 431 -9.97 -12.00 5.71
C GLN A 431 -9.71 -10.50 5.56
N THR A 432 -8.74 -9.95 6.28
CA THR A 432 -8.35 -8.54 6.17
C THR A 432 -7.89 -8.21 4.75
N ASP A 433 -7.06 -9.05 4.14
CA ASP A 433 -6.56 -8.86 2.78
C ASP A 433 -7.63 -9.09 1.72
N TYR A 434 -8.51 -10.08 1.92
CA TYR A 434 -9.63 -10.31 1.00
C TYR A 434 -10.59 -9.13 0.97
N PHE A 435 -10.91 -8.58 2.13
CA PHE A 435 -11.76 -7.39 2.23
C PHE A 435 -11.06 -6.16 1.63
N GLY A 436 -9.76 -6.01 1.87
CA GLY A 436 -8.93 -4.96 1.27
C GLY A 436 -8.97 -5.01 -0.25
N LEU A 437 -8.75 -6.20 -0.84
CA LEU A 437 -8.81 -6.36 -2.30
C LEU A 437 -10.22 -6.11 -2.86
N ALA A 438 -11.28 -6.54 -2.15
CA ALA A 438 -12.66 -6.20 -2.53
C ALA A 438 -12.89 -4.68 -2.52
N GLY A 439 -12.35 -3.99 -1.51
CA GLY A 439 -12.37 -2.53 -1.40
C GLY A 439 -11.67 -1.84 -2.56
N ILE A 440 -10.48 -2.32 -2.94
CA ILE A 440 -9.73 -1.80 -4.08
C ILE A 440 -10.51 -2.01 -5.39
N ALA A 441 -10.95 -3.24 -5.66
CA ALA A 441 -11.72 -3.56 -6.87
C ALA A 441 -12.99 -2.69 -6.99
N TYR A 442 -13.69 -2.50 -5.87
CA TYR A 442 -14.85 -1.63 -5.82
C TYR A 442 -14.48 -0.16 -6.10
N CYS A 443 -13.39 0.34 -5.50
CA CYS A 443 -12.93 1.71 -5.69
C CYS A 443 -12.51 1.96 -7.15
N LEU A 444 -11.80 1.02 -7.77
CA LEU A 444 -11.42 1.12 -9.19
C LEU A 444 -12.65 1.20 -10.11
N LEU A 445 -13.72 0.45 -9.82
CA LEU A 445 -14.93 0.41 -10.65
C LEU A 445 -15.88 1.59 -10.42
N TYR A 446 -16.04 2.02 -9.16
CA TYR A 446 -17.07 3.00 -8.78
C TYR A 446 -16.52 4.38 -8.40
N GLY A 447 -15.21 4.52 -8.20
CA GLY A 447 -14.59 5.77 -7.74
C GLY A 447 -14.99 6.17 -6.33
N ARG A 448 -15.30 5.21 -5.45
CA ARG A 448 -15.65 5.44 -4.04
C ARG A 448 -15.38 4.21 -3.19
N TYR A 449 -15.33 4.36 -1.88
CA TYR A 449 -15.12 3.26 -0.95
C TYR A 449 -16.26 2.25 -0.95
N ILE A 450 -15.93 0.99 -0.64
CA ILE A 450 -16.87 -0.13 -0.63
C ILE A 450 -17.91 0.01 0.48
N GLU A 451 -19.16 -0.27 0.13
CA GLU A 451 -20.26 -0.46 1.07
C GLU A 451 -20.81 -1.87 0.92
N VAL A 452 -20.99 -2.56 2.05
CA VAL A 452 -21.37 -3.97 2.09
C VAL A 452 -22.68 -4.14 2.86
N THR A 453 -23.55 -4.96 2.32
CA THR A 453 -24.78 -5.41 2.97
C THR A 453 -24.70 -6.89 3.32
N SER A 454 -25.44 -7.32 4.33
CA SER A 454 -25.54 -8.73 4.70
C SER A 454 -26.95 -9.26 4.50
N SER A 455 -27.05 -10.53 4.11
CA SER A 455 -28.30 -11.29 4.06
C SER A 455 -28.10 -12.63 4.77
N VAL A 456 -29.16 -13.22 5.26
CA VAL A 456 -29.11 -14.56 5.84
C VAL A 456 -29.48 -15.56 4.76
N GLY A 457 -28.58 -16.51 4.48
CA GLY A 457 -28.83 -17.59 3.53
C GLY A 457 -29.83 -18.62 4.06
N ALA A 458 -30.21 -19.56 3.21
CA ALA A 458 -31.21 -20.60 3.53
C ALA A 458 -30.83 -21.49 4.72
N GLU A 459 -29.53 -21.64 4.97
CA GLU A 459 -28.99 -22.45 6.09
C GLU A 459 -28.67 -21.61 7.34
N GLY A 460 -29.11 -20.35 7.38
CA GLY A 460 -28.89 -19.45 8.51
C GLY A 460 -27.53 -18.77 8.56
N GLN A 461 -26.63 -19.04 7.59
CA GLN A 461 -25.33 -18.36 7.51
C GLN A 461 -25.49 -16.94 6.92
N LYS A 462 -24.72 -15.99 7.49
CA LYS A 462 -24.62 -14.64 6.92
C LYS A 462 -23.81 -14.69 5.62
N GLN A 463 -24.32 -14.03 4.59
CA GLN A 463 -23.63 -13.76 3.34
C GLN A 463 -23.52 -12.25 3.14
N TYR A 464 -22.37 -11.81 2.66
CA TYR A 464 -22.04 -10.41 2.44
C TYR A 464 -21.93 -10.11 0.95
N ARG A 465 -22.47 -8.97 0.53
CA ARG A 465 -22.48 -8.52 -0.86
C ARG A 465 -22.22 -7.03 -0.92
N ILE A 466 -21.69 -6.57 -2.05
CA ILE A 466 -21.59 -5.14 -2.32
C ILE A 466 -23.00 -4.52 -2.37
N GLN A 467 -23.15 -3.34 -1.78
CA GLN A 467 -24.45 -2.66 -1.72
C GLN A 467 -24.90 -2.17 -3.10
N GLN A 468 -23.97 -1.60 -3.89
CA GLN A 468 -24.26 -1.09 -5.21
C GLN A 468 -24.31 -2.22 -6.24
N PRO A 469 -25.39 -2.36 -7.03
CA PRO A 469 -25.44 -3.37 -8.07
C PRO A 469 -24.44 -3.09 -9.18
N LEU A 470 -23.81 -4.14 -9.72
CA LEU A 470 -22.91 -4.06 -10.87
C LEU A 470 -23.62 -3.49 -12.10
N ARG A 471 -22.94 -2.68 -12.88
CA ARG A 471 -23.49 -2.07 -14.10
C ARG A 471 -23.68 -3.13 -15.16
N ARG A 472 -24.83 -3.09 -15.89
CA ARG A 472 -25.24 -4.12 -16.86
C ARG A 472 -24.26 -4.34 -18.02
N TYR A 473 -23.44 -3.34 -18.34
CA TYR A 473 -22.47 -3.42 -19.43
C TYR A 473 -21.08 -3.92 -18.97
N TRP A 474 -20.88 -4.15 -17.67
CA TRP A 474 -19.69 -4.80 -17.14
C TRP A 474 -19.79 -6.32 -17.25
N GLN A 475 -18.68 -7.00 -17.03
CA GLN A 475 -18.59 -8.45 -16.94
C GLN A 475 -19.17 -8.94 -15.61
N VAL A 476 -20.50 -8.75 -15.46
CA VAL A 476 -21.24 -9.02 -14.21
C VAL A 476 -20.92 -10.39 -13.61
N PRO A 477 -20.85 -11.50 -14.40
CA PRO A 477 -20.53 -12.81 -13.82
C PRO A 477 -19.15 -12.87 -13.16
N LEU A 478 -18.11 -12.30 -13.78
CA LEU A 478 -16.73 -12.29 -13.27
C LEU A 478 -16.63 -11.44 -12.00
N TRP A 479 -17.17 -10.23 -12.04
CA TRP A 479 -17.17 -9.33 -10.88
C TRP A 479 -18.01 -9.87 -9.71
N THR A 480 -19.17 -10.47 -9.97
CA THR A 480 -19.99 -11.12 -8.94
C THR A 480 -19.21 -12.22 -8.26
N ARG A 481 -18.58 -13.11 -9.06
CA ARG A 481 -17.77 -14.20 -8.52
C ARG A 481 -16.60 -13.69 -7.68
N LEU A 482 -15.89 -12.64 -8.15
CA LEU A 482 -14.82 -12.02 -7.40
C LEU A 482 -15.31 -11.52 -6.03
N PHE A 483 -16.35 -10.68 -6.01
CA PHE A 483 -16.85 -10.11 -4.77
C PHE A 483 -17.44 -11.18 -3.82
N ASP A 484 -18.15 -12.15 -4.35
CA ASP A 484 -18.70 -13.25 -3.54
C ASP A 484 -17.57 -14.07 -2.89
N THR A 485 -16.48 -14.35 -3.64
CA THR A 485 -15.30 -15.07 -3.13
C THR A 485 -14.57 -14.25 -2.05
N LEU A 486 -14.33 -12.97 -2.28
CA LEU A 486 -13.56 -12.12 -1.37
C LEU A 486 -14.34 -11.74 -0.10
N LEU A 487 -15.65 -11.51 -0.21
CA LEU A 487 -16.48 -11.13 0.94
C LEU A 487 -16.96 -12.31 1.76
N ASN A 488 -16.95 -13.53 1.20
CA ASN A 488 -17.38 -14.75 1.88
C ASN A 488 -16.34 -15.89 1.74
N PRO A 489 -15.08 -15.67 2.13
CA PRO A 489 -14.00 -16.60 1.81
C PRO A 489 -14.22 -18.02 2.39
N ARG A 490 -14.82 -18.14 3.57
CA ARG A 490 -15.11 -19.45 4.16
C ARG A 490 -16.22 -20.22 3.43
N LEU A 491 -17.14 -19.51 2.76
CA LEU A 491 -18.18 -20.13 1.93
C LEU A 491 -17.64 -20.47 0.53
N ALA A 492 -16.66 -19.73 0.05
CA ALA A 492 -16.00 -20.00 -1.22
C ALA A 492 -15.10 -21.25 -1.15
N SER A 493 -14.44 -21.47 -0.01
CA SER A 493 -13.60 -22.65 0.22
C SER A 493 -14.43 -23.92 0.34
N ALA A 494 -14.02 -24.97 -0.35
CA ALA A 494 -14.67 -26.30 -0.30
C ALA A 494 -14.74 -26.88 1.12
N HIS A 495 -13.80 -26.52 2.00
CA HIS A 495 -13.68 -27.04 3.37
C HIS A 495 -13.86 -25.95 4.44
N GLY A 496 -14.21 -24.71 4.06
CA GLY A 496 -14.30 -23.57 4.98
C GLY A 496 -12.95 -23.13 5.57
N THR A 497 -11.84 -23.62 5.02
CA THR A 497 -10.47 -23.33 5.46
C THR A 497 -9.89 -22.11 4.74
N LEU A 498 -8.89 -21.48 5.34
CA LEU A 498 -8.13 -20.37 4.78
C LEU A 498 -6.63 -20.74 4.77
N PRO A 499 -5.85 -20.21 3.84
CA PRO A 499 -6.21 -19.28 2.76
C PRO A 499 -6.99 -19.93 1.60
N ILE A 500 -7.70 -19.09 0.81
CA ILE A 500 -8.44 -19.48 -0.40
C ILE A 500 -7.63 -19.24 -1.68
N THR A 501 -6.36 -19.58 -1.69
CA THR A 501 -5.45 -19.31 -2.82
C THR A 501 -5.85 -20.02 -4.11
N GLU A 502 -6.42 -21.22 -4.02
CA GLU A 502 -6.89 -21.97 -5.20
C GLU A 502 -8.13 -21.33 -5.82
N GLU A 503 -9.09 -20.92 -4.98
CA GLU A 503 -10.31 -20.24 -5.40
C GLU A 503 -10.00 -18.88 -6.02
N LEU A 504 -9.08 -18.10 -5.41
CA LEU A 504 -8.60 -16.84 -5.99
C LEU A 504 -7.90 -17.06 -7.32
N GLY A 505 -7.04 -18.08 -7.41
CA GLY A 505 -6.37 -18.47 -8.65
C GLY A 505 -7.35 -18.86 -9.75
N ALA A 506 -8.48 -19.48 -9.41
CA ALA A 506 -9.54 -19.79 -10.37
C ALA A 506 -10.21 -18.52 -10.90
N VAL A 507 -10.59 -17.59 -10.01
CA VAL A 507 -11.18 -16.30 -10.40
C VAL A 507 -10.19 -15.49 -11.26
N ARG A 508 -8.92 -15.43 -10.85
CA ARG A 508 -7.87 -14.72 -11.61
C ARG A 508 -7.74 -15.27 -13.02
N ARG A 509 -7.63 -16.59 -13.18
CA ARG A 509 -7.50 -17.21 -14.52
C ARG A 509 -8.67 -16.88 -15.45
N GLU A 510 -9.91 -16.88 -14.96
CA GLU A 510 -11.07 -16.48 -15.75
C GLU A 510 -11.00 -15.00 -16.18
N MET A 511 -10.53 -14.11 -15.28
CA MET A 511 -10.33 -12.70 -15.62
C MET A 511 -9.18 -12.51 -16.61
N GLU A 512 -8.07 -13.25 -16.48
CA GLU A 512 -6.95 -13.27 -17.43
C GLU A 512 -7.37 -13.75 -18.82
N GLU A 513 -8.13 -14.82 -18.90
CA GLU A 513 -8.69 -15.35 -20.16
C GLU A 513 -9.58 -14.29 -20.83
N TRP A 514 -10.42 -13.63 -20.04
CA TRP A 514 -11.25 -12.56 -20.57
C TRP A 514 -10.41 -11.37 -21.06
N LEU A 515 -9.39 -10.92 -20.31
CA LEU A 515 -8.47 -9.86 -20.74
C LEU A 515 -7.73 -10.23 -22.02
N ALA A 516 -7.18 -11.44 -22.11
CA ALA A 516 -6.50 -11.92 -23.32
C ALA A 516 -7.42 -11.89 -24.56
N ALA A 517 -8.69 -12.27 -24.38
CA ALA A 517 -9.68 -12.26 -25.44
C ALA A 517 -10.24 -10.87 -25.77
N ASN A 518 -10.08 -9.88 -24.91
CA ASN A 518 -10.76 -8.57 -25.04
C ASN A 518 -9.83 -7.36 -24.92
N SER A 519 -8.54 -7.53 -24.64
CA SER A 519 -7.58 -6.44 -24.44
C SER A 519 -7.45 -5.49 -25.65
N PHE A 520 -7.77 -5.96 -26.85
CA PHE A 520 -7.74 -5.18 -28.08
C PHE A 520 -9.05 -4.46 -28.41
N ARG A 521 -10.15 -4.72 -27.68
CA ARG A 521 -11.44 -4.08 -27.94
C ARG A 521 -11.39 -2.64 -27.47
N ALA A 522 -11.67 -1.71 -28.39
CA ALA A 522 -11.97 -0.33 -28.03
C ALA A 522 -13.26 -0.32 -27.19
N GLY A 523 -13.23 0.31 -26.02
CA GLY A 523 -14.44 0.60 -25.25
C GLY A 523 -15.45 1.33 -26.14
N LYS A 524 -16.75 1.04 -25.99
CA LYS A 524 -17.81 1.73 -26.75
C LYS A 524 -17.83 3.19 -26.31
N VAL A 525 -17.20 4.07 -27.13
CA VAL A 525 -17.28 5.52 -26.92
C VAL A 525 -18.66 5.98 -27.38
N CYS A 526 -19.44 6.54 -26.47
CA CYS A 526 -20.69 7.25 -26.79
C CYS A 526 -20.44 8.72 -27.19
N VAL A 527 -19.27 9.08 -27.73
CA VAL A 527 -18.99 10.43 -28.21
C VAL A 527 -18.53 10.35 -29.65
N ALA A 528 -19.22 11.08 -30.52
CA ALA A 528 -18.88 11.22 -31.94
C ALA A 528 -17.43 11.71 -32.09
N PRO A 529 -16.65 11.15 -33.06
CA PRO A 529 -15.26 11.55 -33.24
C PRO A 529 -15.20 12.99 -33.77
N VAL A 530 -14.71 13.89 -32.94
CA VAL A 530 -14.24 15.19 -33.42
C VAL A 530 -12.76 15.03 -33.73
N TYR A 531 -12.45 15.03 -35.03
CA TYR A 531 -11.12 14.89 -35.63
C TYR A 531 -10.36 13.56 -35.50
N GLY A 532 -10.63 12.62 -36.40
CA GLY A 532 -9.64 12.00 -37.32
C GLY A 532 -8.61 11.00 -36.77
N VAL A 533 -8.52 10.71 -35.48
CA VAL A 533 -7.72 9.59 -34.94
C VAL A 533 -8.66 8.77 -34.08
N ALA A 534 -8.96 7.54 -34.51
CA ALA A 534 -9.62 6.57 -33.68
C ALA A 534 -8.69 6.28 -32.49
N ASP A 535 -8.90 6.97 -31.39
CA ASP A 535 -8.16 6.77 -30.14
C ASP A 535 -8.48 5.34 -29.67
N GLN A 536 -7.53 4.43 -29.91
CA GLN A 536 -7.71 3.02 -29.58
C GLN A 536 -7.76 2.88 -28.05
N GLN A 537 -8.96 2.80 -27.51
CA GLN A 537 -9.21 2.54 -26.08
C GLN A 537 -9.03 1.05 -25.75
N ASN A 538 -7.97 0.42 -26.30
CA ASN A 538 -7.55 -0.91 -25.88
C ASN A 538 -6.74 -0.83 -24.57
N LEU A 539 -6.55 -1.95 -23.90
CA LEU A 539 -5.85 -2.01 -22.61
C LEU A 539 -4.46 -1.33 -22.67
N LYS A 540 -3.67 -1.62 -23.69
CA LYS A 540 -2.36 -0.98 -23.91
C LYS A 540 -2.48 0.54 -24.05
N GLY A 541 -3.47 1.02 -24.80
CA GLY A 541 -3.73 2.45 -24.97
C GLY A 541 -4.13 3.12 -23.66
N LEU A 542 -4.96 2.47 -22.84
CA LEU A 542 -5.33 2.97 -21.50
C LEU A 542 -4.10 3.03 -20.59
N LEU A 543 -3.28 1.98 -20.54
CA LEU A 543 -2.05 1.98 -19.75
C LEU A 543 -1.04 3.03 -20.22
N LYS A 544 -0.91 3.28 -21.53
CA LYS A 544 -0.09 4.41 -22.02
C LYS A 544 -0.60 5.77 -21.55
N LYS A 545 -1.91 5.98 -21.46
CA LYS A 545 -2.49 7.20 -20.89
C LYS A 545 -2.14 7.33 -19.41
N VAL A 546 -2.19 6.23 -18.65
CA VAL A 546 -1.75 6.20 -17.25
C VAL A 546 -0.27 6.54 -17.13
N GLU A 547 0.59 5.97 -17.97
CA GLU A 547 2.04 6.27 -17.99
C GLU A 547 2.31 7.74 -18.25
N ILE A 548 1.66 8.33 -19.27
CA ILE A 548 1.78 9.75 -19.60
C ILE A 548 1.26 10.63 -18.45
N TRP A 549 0.18 10.24 -17.80
CA TRP A 549 -0.36 10.95 -16.64
C TRP A 549 0.63 10.90 -15.47
N ALA A 550 1.18 9.73 -15.16
CA ALA A 550 2.14 9.52 -14.07
C ALA A 550 3.42 10.35 -14.25
N LEU A 551 3.90 10.51 -15.48
CA LEU A 551 5.07 11.33 -15.79
C LEU A 551 4.82 12.85 -15.64
N ARG A 552 3.57 13.29 -15.53
CA ARG A 552 3.17 14.70 -15.39
C ARG A 552 2.80 15.07 -13.95
N ALA A 553 2.51 14.07 -13.12
CA ALA A 553 2.13 14.24 -11.72
C ALA A 553 3.36 14.49 -10.84
#